data_f126b7383b1d986c45b7a0dfccdb2508
#
_entry.id   f126b7383b1d986c45b7a0dfccdb2508
#
_cell.length_a   1.000
_cell.length_b   1.000
_cell.length_c   1.000
_cell.angle_alpha   90.00
_cell.angle_beta   90.00
_cell.angle_gamma   90.00
#
_symmetry.space_group_name_H-M   'P 1'
#
loop_
_entity.id
_entity.type
_entity.pdbx_description
1 polymer ?
#
loop_
_entity_poly.entity_id
_entity_poly.type
_entity_poly.pdbx_seq_one_letter_code
_entity_poly.pdbx_strand_id
1 'polypeptide(L)'
;TVLEMYSVKNNQNQSLMEMSAMGMTIAKTVFNKFQGYNEVNGQRIPLTEVELEQAIINSALFSELNFDFSLVELVGTSDVEGEKAYEIKVTDNKSVFYSVDTGLKLKEVESQEVEGNLIVGETYYREYEEVEGILLPKVINQVSASIPIPGGITFKATSIKLNVETKESDFN
;
A
#
# COMPACT_ATOMS: atom_id res chain seq x y z
N THR A 1 -9.17 -12.98 15.86
CA THR A 1 -10.17 -12.28 15.03
C THR A 1 -9.61 -12.17 13.63
N VAL A 2 -10.36 -12.60 12.63
CA VAL A 2 -10.02 -12.41 11.22
C VAL A 2 -10.53 -11.03 10.82
N LEU A 3 -9.66 -10.20 10.28
CA LEU A 3 -10.03 -8.95 9.62
C LEU A 3 -10.17 -9.21 8.12
N GLU A 4 -11.25 -8.72 7.56
CA GLU A 4 -11.48 -8.72 6.12
C GLU A 4 -11.24 -7.32 5.57
N MET A 5 -10.57 -7.22 4.44
CA MET A 5 -10.33 -5.95 3.76
C MET A 5 -10.88 -6.02 2.34
N TYR A 6 -11.70 -5.05 1.99
CA TYR A 6 -12.17 -4.80 0.64
C TYR A 6 -11.60 -3.49 0.14
N SER A 7 -11.03 -3.49 -1.07
CA SER A 7 -10.47 -2.27 -1.67
C SER A 7 -10.84 -2.19 -3.14
N VAL A 8 -11.28 -1.02 -3.56
CA VAL A 8 -11.55 -0.65 -4.96
C VAL A 8 -10.81 0.63 -5.28
N LYS A 9 -10.14 0.65 -6.41
CA LYS A 9 -9.42 1.82 -6.93
C LYS A 9 -9.69 1.97 -8.42
N ASN A 10 -9.70 3.19 -8.91
CA ASN A 10 -9.81 3.45 -10.35
C ASN A 10 -8.77 4.48 -10.83
N ASN A 11 -8.71 4.67 -12.14
CA ASN A 11 -7.77 5.59 -12.79
C ASN A 11 -8.17 7.08 -12.68
N GLN A 12 -9.25 7.39 -11.98
CA GLN A 12 -9.72 8.76 -11.72
C GLN A 12 -9.30 9.25 -10.31
N ASN A 13 -8.35 8.59 -9.67
CA ASN A 13 -7.90 8.86 -8.29
C ASN A 13 -9.05 8.74 -7.28
N GLN A 14 -9.93 7.75 -7.48
CA GLN A 14 -10.98 7.41 -6.54
C GLN A 14 -10.62 6.08 -5.89
N SER A 15 -10.81 5.99 -4.59
CA SER A 15 -10.55 4.78 -3.81
C SER A 15 -11.56 4.60 -2.69
N LEU A 16 -11.92 3.36 -2.49
CA LEU A 16 -12.62 2.85 -1.32
C LEU A 16 -11.76 1.76 -0.69
N MET A 17 -11.51 1.85 0.60
CA MET A 17 -10.98 0.78 1.42
C MET A 17 -11.87 0.59 2.63
N GLU A 18 -12.29 -0.65 2.85
CA GLU A 18 -13.15 -1.02 3.97
C GLU A 18 -12.52 -2.18 4.74
N MET A 19 -12.44 -2.05 6.04
CA MET A 19 -12.07 -3.14 6.93
C MET A 19 -13.28 -3.57 7.75
N SER A 20 -13.49 -4.88 7.82
CA SER A 20 -14.58 -5.47 8.58
C SER A 20 -14.08 -6.61 9.48
N ALA A 21 -14.83 -6.84 10.55
CA ALA A 21 -14.64 -7.96 11.45
C ALA A 21 -16.01 -8.53 11.81
N MET A 22 -16.15 -9.86 11.73
CA MET A 22 -17.39 -10.57 12.04
C MET A 22 -18.60 -10.01 11.26
N GLY A 23 -18.39 -9.59 10.00
CA GLY A 23 -19.43 -9.01 9.14
C GLY A 23 -19.84 -7.57 9.45
N MET A 24 -19.11 -6.88 10.33
CA MET A 24 -19.36 -5.47 10.65
C MET A 24 -18.18 -4.61 10.17
N THR A 25 -18.48 -3.52 9.47
CA THR A 25 -17.47 -2.53 9.09
C THR A 25 -16.96 -1.82 10.33
N ILE A 26 -15.64 -1.88 10.55
CA ILE A 26 -14.96 -1.23 11.68
C ILE A 26 -14.22 0.03 11.27
N ALA A 27 -13.73 0.07 10.04
CA ALA A 27 -13.07 1.23 9.47
C ALA A 27 -13.31 1.30 7.97
N LYS A 28 -13.43 2.51 7.45
CA LYS A 28 -13.60 2.77 6.02
C LYS A 28 -12.84 4.04 5.65
N THR A 29 -12.11 4.02 4.54
CA THR A 29 -11.50 5.20 3.92
C THR A 29 -12.06 5.34 2.53
N VAL A 30 -12.61 6.49 2.23
CA VAL A 30 -13.13 6.82 0.90
C VAL A 30 -12.56 8.14 0.46
N PHE A 31 -12.12 8.23 -0.77
CA PHE A 31 -11.75 9.51 -1.36
C PHE A 31 -11.92 9.52 -2.88
N ASN A 32 -12.07 10.71 -3.39
CA ASN A 32 -11.92 11.05 -4.79
C ASN A 32 -10.84 12.14 -4.90
N LYS A 33 -10.60 12.65 -6.09
CA LYS A 33 -9.53 13.62 -6.32
C LYS A 33 -9.75 14.99 -5.60
N PHE A 34 -10.93 15.25 -5.03
CA PHE A 34 -11.30 16.55 -4.45
C PHE A 34 -11.52 16.49 -2.94
N GLN A 35 -11.94 15.34 -2.42
CA GLN A 35 -12.31 15.18 -1.02
C GLN A 35 -12.25 13.71 -0.61
N GLY A 36 -12.16 13.48 0.68
CA GLY A 36 -12.21 12.16 1.25
C GLY A 36 -12.54 12.18 2.74
N TYR A 37 -12.77 11.02 3.30
CA TYR A 37 -13.00 10.84 4.73
C TYR A 37 -12.50 9.48 5.21
N ASN A 38 -12.14 9.45 6.48
CA ASN A 38 -12.04 8.22 7.25
C ASN A 38 -13.32 8.03 8.07
N GLU A 39 -13.81 6.80 8.13
CA GLU A 39 -14.93 6.43 9.00
C GLU A 39 -14.46 5.33 9.96
N VAL A 40 -14.62 5.55 11.26
CA VAL A 40 -14.28 4.59 12.31
C VAL A 40 -15.48 4.47 13.24
N ASN A 41 -15.98 3.25 13.42
CA ASN A 41 -17.17 2.98 14.24
C ASN A 41 -18.38 3.86 13.86
N GLY A 42 -18.57 4.13 12.57
CA GLY A 42 -19.66 4.96 12.04
C GLY A 42 -19.44 6.47 12.16
N GLN A 43 -18.32 6.92 12.70
CA GLN A 43 -18.00 8.34 12.81
C GLN A 43 -17.09 8.75 11.64
N ARG A 44 -17.54 9.71 10.83
CA ARG A 44 -16.79 10.23 9.67
C ARG A 44 -15.94 11.42 10.06
N ILE A 45 -14.67 11.38 9.65
CA ILE A 45 -13.67 12.41 9.84
C ILE A 45 -13.17 12.79 8.44
N PRO A 46 -13.40 14.01 7.95
CA PRO A 46 -12.88 14.46 6.67
C PRO A 46 -11.37 14.40 6.63
N LEU A 47 -10.80 14.01 5.49
CA LEU A 47 -9.37 14.13 5.23
C LEU A 47 -9.00 15.60 5.05
N THR A 48 -7.88 15.99 5.63
CA THR A 48 -7.23 17.26 5.30
C THR A 48 -6.67 17.23 3.88
N GLU A 49 -6.33 18.37 3.30
CA GLU A 49 -5.74 18.46 1.97
C GLU A 49 -4.45 17.63 1.85
N VAL A 50 -3.58 17.71 2.86
CA VAL A 50 -2.32 16.93 2.91
C VAL A 50 -2.58 15.43 2.99
N GLU A 51 -3.52 14.99 3.82
CA GLU A 51 -3.90 13.58 3.92
C GLU A 51 -4.52 13.07 2.63
N LEU A 52 -5.33 13.87 1.95
CA LEU A 52 -5.92 13.52 0.66
C LEU A 52 -4.86 13.37 -0.43
N GLU A 53 -3.92 14.31 -0.55
CA GLU A 53 -2.81 14.21 -1.49
C GLU A 53 -1.99 12.94 -1.26
N GLN A 54 -1.65 12.65 0.01
CA GLN A 54 -0.91 11.45 0.37
C GLN A 54 -1.70 10.17 0.07
N ALA A 55 -3.02 10.16 0.33
CA ALA A 55 -3.89 9.04 0.03
C ALA A 55 -3.95 8.76 -1.48
N ILE A 56 -4.02 9.80 -2.31
CA ILE A 56 -4.01 9.69 -3.77
C ILE A 56 -2.68 9.08 -4.25
N ILE A 57 -1.54 9.58 -3.77
CA ILE A 57 -0.21 9.05 -4.12
C ILE A 57 -0.11 7.56 -3.74
N ASN A 58 -0.52 7.22 -2.52
CA ASN A 58 -0.45 5.86 -2.00
C ASN A 58 -1.48 4.91 -2.64
N SER A 59 -2.49 5.43 -3.32
CA SER A 59 -3.50 4.61 -3.99
C SER A 59 -3.06 4.07 -5.34
N ALA A 60 -1.96 4.54 -5.90
CA ALA A 60 -1.45 4.02 -7.17
C ALA A 60 -1.26 2.50 -7.10
N LEU A 61 -1.72 1.78 -8.13
CA LEU A 61 -1.55 0.33 -8.21
C LEU A 61 -0.06 -0.04 -8.30
N PHE A 62 0.70 0.78 -9.02
CA PHE A 62 2.14 0.70 -9.13
C PHE A 62 2.73 2.05 -8.70
N SER A 63 3.33 2.10 -7.52
CA SER A 63 3.98 3.29 -6.99
C SER A 63 5.10 3.81 -7.91
N GLU A 64 5.69 2.91 -8.69
CA GLU A 64 6.75 3.19 -9.65
C GLU A 64 6.37 4.21 -10.72
N LEU A 65 5.08 4.31 -11.06
CA LEU A 65 4.58 5.29 -12.02
C LEU A 65 4.68 6.73 -11.50
N ASN A 66 4.85 6.90 -10.19
CA ASN A 66 4.97 8.19 -9.51
C ASN A 66 6.44 8.51 -9.14
N PHE A 67 7.40 7.65 -9.50
CA PHE A 67 8.80 7.91 -9.17
C PHE A 67 9.34 9.05 -10.03
N ASP A 68 10.06 9.97 -9.39
CA ASP A 68 10.94 10.90 -10.10
C ASP A 68 12.26 10.19 -10.43
N PHE A 69 12.33 9.63 -11.64
CA PHE A 69 13.49 8.87 -12.08
C PHE A 69 14.79 9.67 -12.14
N SER A 70 14.75 11.00 -12.02
CA SER A 70 15.96 11.83 -11.90
C SER A 70 16.61 11.72 -10.51
N LEU A 71 15.84 11.28 -9.51
CA LEU A 71 16.27 11.11 -8.12
C LEU A 71 16.48 9.65 -7.72
N VAL A 72 16.07 8.72 -8.57
CA VAL A 72 16.19 7.28 -8.31
C VAL A 72 17.65 6.83 -8.43
N GLU A 73 18.16 6.14 -7.42
CA GLU A 73 19.54 5.65 -7.37
C GLU A 73 19.60 4.14 -7.10
N LEU A 74 20.39 3.41 -7.89
CA LEU A 74 20.76 2.03 -7.59
C LEU A 74 21.84 2.04 -6.50
N VAL A 75 21.48 1.65 -5.28
CA VAL A 75 22.41 1.57 -4.14
C VAL A 75 23.34 0.35 -4.27
N GLY A 76 22.78 -0.79 -4.70
CA GLY A 76 23.52 -2.04 -4.83
C GLY A 76 22.60 -3.26 -4.80
N THR A 77 23.12 -4.35 -4.25
CA THR A 77 22.33 -5.56 -4.03
C THR A 77 22.36 -5.97 -2.55
N SER A 78 21.23 -6.45 -2.07
CA SER A 78 21.07 -6.96 -0.72
C SER A 78 20.28 -8.28 -0.72
N ASP A 79 20.18 -8.93 0.43
CA ASP A 79 19.34 -10.12 0.62
C ASP A 79 18.00 -9.72 1.23
N VAL A 80 16.92 -10.21 0.65
CA VAL A 80 15.56 -10.08 1.18
C VAL A 80 14.98 -11.48 1.38
N GLU A 81 14.95 -11.94 2.60
CA GLU A 81 14.44 -13.27 2.99
C GLU A 81 15.09 -14.45 2.22
N GLY A 82 16.37 -14.35 1.89
CA GLY A 82 17.12 -15.37 1.16
C GLY A 82 17.09 -15.19 -0.36
N GLU A 83 16.45 -14.15 -0.87
CA GLU A 83 16.42 -13.80 -2.29
C GLU A 83 17.28 -12.55 -2.55
N LYS A 84 18.15 -12.62 -3.56
CA LYS A 84 19.00 -11.50 -3.97
C LYS A 84 18.18 -10.41 -4.64
N ALA A 85 18.29 -9.19 -4.16
CA ALA A 85 17.51 -8.05 -4.63
C ALA A 85 18.41 -6.86 -5.01
N TYR A 86 18.00 -6.11 -6.02
CA TYR A 86 18.48 -4.75 -6.25
C TYR A 86 17.83 -3.82 -5.24
N GLU A 87 18.63 -3.02 -4.55
CA GLU A 87 18.17 -1.93 -3.69
C GLU A 87 18.16 -0.63 -4.47
N ILE A 88 16.98 -0.06 -4.60
CA ILE A 88 16.72 1.20 -5.30
C ILE A 88 16.27 2.24 -4.27
N LYS A 89 17.08 3.29 -4.09
CA LYS A 89 16.69 4.47 -3.32
C LYS A 89 15.79 5.34 -4.19
N VAL A 90 14.57 5.60 -3.74
CA VAL A 90 13.56 6.40 -4.44
C VAL A 90 13.51 7.82 -3.92
N THR A 91 13.61 7.96 -2.59
CA THR A 91 13.74 9.25 -1.89
C THR A 91 14.73 9.08 -0.73
N ASP A 92 15.05 10.16 -0.02
CA ASP A 92 15.94 10.09 1.14
C ASP A 92 15.44 9.19 2.27
N ASN A 93 14.13 8.96 2.31
CA ASN A 93 13.48 8.16 3.34
C ASN A 93 12.81 6.89 2.81
N LYS A 94 12.95 6.56 1.50
CA LYS A 94 12.32 5.39 0.90
C LYS A 94 13.26 4.61 -0.02
N SER A 95 13.38 3.31 0.24
CA SER A 95 14.04 2.33 -0.63
C SER A 95 13.08 1.21 -1.03
N VAL A 96 13.23 0.71 -2.26
CA VAL A 96 12.46 -0.40 -2.81
C VAL A 96 13.42 -1.50 -3.29
N PHE A 97 13.04 -2.74 -3.07
CA PHE A 97 13.87 -3.91 -3.36
C PHE A 97 13.19 -4.79 -4.40
N TYR A 98 13.88 -5.03 -5.51
CA TYR A 98 13.40 -5.86 -6.61
C TYR A 98 14.26 -7.09 -6.78
N SER A 99 13.64 -8.26 -6.92
CA SER A 99 14.34 -9.52 -7.22
C SER A 99 15.28 -9.36 -8.42
N VAL A 100 16.53 -9.81 -8.25
CA VAL A 100 17.51 -9.85 -9.35
C VAL A 100 17.06 -10.82 -10.45
N ASP A 101 16.41 -11.92 -10.07
CA ASP A 101 16.07 -13.00 -10.99
C ASP A 101 14.73 -12.75 -11.71
N THR A 102 13.74 -12.17 -11.02
CA THR A 102 12.38 -12.03 -11.56
C THR A 102 11.99 -10.59 -11.87
N GLY A 103 12.68 -9.60 -11.29
CA GLY A 103 12.30 -8.18 -11.35
C GLY A 103 11.09 -7.83 -10.50
N LEU A 104 10.50 -8.77 -9.76
CA LEU A 104 9.35 -8.51 -8.90
C LEU A 104 9.77 -7.74 -7.64
N LYS A 105 8.91 -6.87 -7.17
CA LYS A 105 9.09 -6.15 -5.90
C LYS A 105 9.03 -7.14 -4.75
N LEU A 106 10.05 -7.14 -3.89
CA LEU A 106 10.11 -7.99 -2.71
C LEU A 106 9.81 -7.23 -1.43
N LYS A 107 10.30 -5.99 -1.35
CA LYS A 107 10.24 -5.21 -0.13
C LYS A 107 10.23 -3.71 -0.43
N GLU A 108 9.59 -2.94 0.43
CA GLU A 108 9.79 -1.50 0.57
C GLU A 108 10.19 -1.18 2.01
N VAL A 109 11.07 -0.20 2.17
CA VAL A 109 11.43 0.37 3.47
C VAL A 109 11.18 1.86 3.40
N GLU A 110 10.41 2.38 4.34
CA GLU A 110 10.13 3.81 4.44
C GLU A 110 10.34 4.27 5.89
N SER A 111 11.03 5.39 6.05
CA SER A 111 11.25 6.00 7.36
C SER A 111 10.52 7.34 7.46
N GLN A 112 9.91 7.58 8.61
CA GLN A 112 9.20 8.82 8.92
C GLN A 112 9.60 9.30 10.30
N GLU A 113 9.83 10.61 10.43
CA GLU A 113 10.03 11.23 11.74
C GLU A 113 8.67 11.63 12.32
N VAL A 114 8.35 11.09 13.49
CA VAL A 114 7.13 11.40 14.23
C VAL A 114 7.53 11.82 15.64
N GLU A 115 7.21 13.05 16.02
CA GLU A 115 7.53 13.62 17.34
C GLU A 115 9.01 13.47 17.74
N GLY A 116 9.93 13.63 16.77
CA GLY A 116 11.38 13.50 16.98
C GLY A 116 11.90 12.05 17.05
N ASN A 117 11.05 11.05 16.82
CA ASN A 117 11.42 9.64 16.73
C ASN A 117 11.37 9.17 15.28
N LEU A 118 12.45 8.51 14.84
CA LEU A 118 12.46 7.87 13.53
C LEU A 118 11.68 6.56 13.60
N ILE A 119 10.58 6.48 12.86
CA ILE A 119 9.79 5.26 12.70
C ILE A 119 10.14 4.66 11.34
N VAL A 120 10.56 3.41 11.33
CA VAL A 120 10.84 2.64 10.11
C VAL A 120 9.69 1.66 9.89
N GLY A 121 9.12 1.71 8.71
CA GLY A 121 8.14 0.75 8.22
C GLY A 121 8.75 -0.11 7.12
N GLU A 122 8.44 -1.40 7.13
CA GLU A 122 8.80 -2.35 6.11
C GLU A 122 7.55 -3.00 5.55
N THR A 123 7.46 -3.10 4.23
CA THR A 123 6.36 -3.80 3.56
C THR A 123 6.95 -4.87 2.67
N TYR A 124 6.54 -6.12 2.88
CA TYR A 124 6.98 -7.28 2.11
C TYR A 124 5.89 -7.73 1.16
N TYR A 125 6.27 -8.11 -0.08
CA TYR A 125 5.38 -8.53 -1.15
C TYR A 125 5.70 -9.97 -1.54
N ARG A 126 4.70 -10.86 -1.46
CA ARG A 126 4.89 -12.30 -1.67
C ARG A 126 3.73 -12.92 -2.45
N GLU A 127 3.91 -14.17 -2.86
CA GLU A 127 2.88 -14.99 -3.52
C GLU A 127 2.27 -14.27 -4.74
N TYR A 128 3.11 -13.87 -5.71
CA TYR A 128 2.64 -13.21 -6.91
C TYR A 128 1.73 -14.13 -7.74
N GLU A 129 0.61 -13.58 -8.21
CA GLU A 129 -0.34 -14.25 -9.10
C GLU A 129 -0.57 -13.40 -10.33
N GLU A 130 -0.68 -14.06 -11.49
CA GLU A 130 -1.01 -13.38 -12.74
C GLU A 130 -2.53 -13.14 -12.82
N VAL A 131 -2.91 -11.86 -12.97
CA VAL A 131 -4.31 -11.44 -13.18
C VAL A 131 -4.35 -10.62 -14.46
N GLU A 132 -5.04 -11.12 -15.48
CA GLU A 132 -5.16 -10.45 -16.79
C GLU A 132 -3.80 -10.04 -17.40
N GLY A 133 -2.76 -10.88 -17.27
CA GLY A 133 -1.41 -10.61 -17.78
C GLY A 133 -0.52 -9.74 -16.90
N ILE A 134 -0.98 -9.36 -15.70
CA ILE A 134 -0.23 -8.55 -14.74
C ILE A 134 0.06 -9.38 -13.49
N LEU A 135 1.33 -9.42 -13.06
CA LEU A 135 1.74 -10.07 -11.82
C LEU A 135 1.49 -9.14 -10.63
N LEU A 136 0.60 -9.57 -9.72
CA LEU A 136 0.22 -8.83 -8.52
C LEU A 136 0.51 -9.66 -7.26
N PRO A 137 1.02 -9.04 -6.17
CA PRO A 137 1.26 -9.75 -4.92
C PRO A 137 -0.06 -10.12 -4.26
N LYS A 138 -0.21 -11.38 -3.86
CA LYS A 138 -1.35 -11.86 -3.07
C LYS A 138 -1.16 -11.68 -1.57
N VAL A 139 0.09 -11.63 -1.12
CA VAL A 139 0.42 -11.46 0.29
C VAL A 139 1.26 -10.21 0.46
N ILE A 140 0.77 -9.31 1.30
CA ILE A 140 1.47 -8.09 1.71
C ILE A 140 1.58 -8.14 3.23
N ASN A 141 2.80 -8.04 3.76
CA ASN A 141 3.06 -7.99 5.19
C ASN A 141 3.70 -6.65 5.55
N GLN A 142 3.09 -5.93 6.48
CA GLN A 142 3.56 -4.63 6.97
C GLN A 142 4.07 -4.77 8.39
N VAL A 143 5.32 -4.36 8.60
CA VAL A 143 6.00 -4.36 9.90
C VAL A 143 6.45 -2.94 10.21
N SER A 144 6.14 -2.47 11.40
CA SER A 144 6.61 -1.15 11.88
C SER A 144 6.60 -1.12 13.40
N ALA A 145 7.45 -0.29 13.98
CA ALA A 145 7.44 -0.05 15.42
C ALA A 145 6.11 0.55 15.93
N SER A 146 5.35 1.22 15.06
CA SER A 146 4.01 1.73 15.38
C SER A 146 2.92 0.66 15.36
N ILE A 147 3.19 -0.55 14.85
CA ILE A 147 2.28 -1.68 14.83
C ILE A 147 2.63 -2.61 16.00
N PRO A 148 1.85 -2.61 17.11
CA PRO A 148 2.17 -3.39 18.30
C PRO A 148 1.80 -4.88 18.15
N ILE A 149 2.02 -5.45 16.97
CA ILE A 149 1.74 -6.84 16.62
C ILE A 149 3.06 -7.49 16.23
N PRO A 150 3.55 -8.51 16.98
CA PRO A 150 4.76 -9.25 16.60
C PRO A 150 4.63 -9.83 15.18
N GLY A 151 5.61 -9.53 14.31
CA GLY A 151 5.59 -9.94 12.90
C GLY A 151 4.73 -9.06 11.99
N GLY A 152 4.13 -7.99 12.54
CA GLY A 152 3.34 -7.04 11.75
C GLY A 152 1.94 -7.52 11.37
N ILE A 153 1.35 -6.87 10.39
CA ILE A 153 0.02 -7.18 9.84
C ILE A 153 0.19 -7.82 8.47
N THR A 154 -0.40 -8.97 8.26
CA THR A 154 -0.40 -9.65 6.97
C THR A 154 -1.78 -9.54 6.31
N PHE A 155 -1.80 -9.03 5.08
CA PHE A 155 -2.95 -9.02 4.20
C PHE A 155 -2.78 -10.12 3.15
N LYS A 156 -3.77 -10.97 3.02
CA LYS A 156 -3.80 -12.01 1.97
C LYS A 156 -5.02 -11.81 1.08
N ALA A 157 -4.78 -11.53 -0.20
CA ALA A 157 -5.85 -11.38 -1.17
C ALA A 157 -6.54 -12.73 -1.42
N THR A 158 -7.84 -12.77 -1.25
CA THR A 158 -8.68 -13.93 -1.62
C THR A 158 -9.17 -13.83 -3.06
N SER A 159 -9.25 -12.60 -3.59
CA SER A 159 -9.63 -12.34 -4.98
C SER A 159 -9.06 -10.99 -5.41
N ILE A 160 -8.49 -10.95 -6.60
CA ILE A 160 -8.06 -9.72 -7.27
C ILE A 160 -8.76 -9.69 -8.61
N LYS A 161 -9.34 -8.54 -8.96
CA LYS A 161 -10.01 -8.32 -10.25
C LYS A 161 -9.55 -6.99 -10.82
N LEU A 162 -9.23 -6.97 -12.10
CA LEU A 162 -8.90 -5.77 -12.86
C LEU A 162 -10.08 -5.37 -13.75
N ASN A 163 -10.06 -4.14 -14.25
CA ASN A 163 -11.02 -3.61 -15.22
C ASN A 163 -12.49 -3.78 -14.80
N VAL A 164 -12.76 -3.79 -13.49
CA VAL A 164 -14.12 -3.85 -12.95
C VAL A 164 -14.81 -2.52 -13.16
N GLU A 165 -16.04 -2.54 -13.63
CA GLU A 165 -16.86 -1.33 -13.74
C GLU A 165 -17.12 -0.74 -12.34
N THR A 166 -16.81 0.54 -12.17
CA THR A 166 -17.05 1.30 -10.93
C THR A 166 -18.02 2.43 -11.20
N LYS A 167 -18.80 2.80 -10.17
CA LYS A 167 -19.72 3.93 -10.22
C LYS A 167 -19.25 5.03 -9.28
N GLU A 168 -19.56 6.25 -9.60
CA GLU A 168 -19.22 7.40 -8.73
C GLU A 168 -19.80 7.27 -7.32
N SER A 169 -20.97 6.61 -7.19
CA SER A 169 -21.58 6.29 -5.90
C SER A 169 -20.75 5.36 -5.01
N ASP A 170 -19.83 4.58 -5.58
CA ASP A 170 -18.99 3.66 -4.82
C ASP A 170 -17.93 4.41 -3.98
N PHE A 171 -17.70 5.69 -4.32
CA PHE A 171 -16.68 6.55 -3.72
C PHE A 171 -17.25 7.79 -3.01
N ASN A 172 -18.45 7.66 -2.43
CA ASN A 172 -19.12 8.75 -1.71
C ASN A 172 -19.44 8.39 -0.24
#